data_451c64a903ddc19f0a87deac42c6bfcb
#
_entry.id   451c64a903ddc19f0a87deac42c6bfcb
#
_cell.length_a   1.000
_cell.length_b   1.000
_cell.length_c   1.000
_cell.angle_alpha   90.00
_cell.angle_beta   90.00
_cell.angle_gamma   90.00
#
_symmetry.space_group_name_H-M   'P 1'
#
loop_
_entity.id
_entity.type
_entity.pdbx_description
1 polymer ?
#
loop_
_entity_poly.entity_id
_entity_poly.type
_entity_poly.pdbx_seq_one_letter_code
_entity_poly.pdbx_strand_id
1 'polypeptide(L)'
;MPSTRIGRRRYWCTTGALLLAVAMARGAAAEGTLQPRDWDAGVKVPEAIDRNPDPHIVEIDIEARVARVALSSDVSVEAWTYNGGVPGPVIRARVGDRLIVHFTNKLPQPTTVHWHGLRIPIQMDGVPGVSQPEVKPGETFTYDFTLPDAGLFWYHPHVMSAAQVGFGLYGALVVEDPAERTTVGVDDSLVMVLSDMAIADGALEAADAGGSIGTVFGREGTHVLLNGREHSSTLTVRAGAPQRWRIVNAAKSRYFNLDLGGAIFRQIGGDGGLQEYAVDRDTLLLAPGERADVIVTPTGKPGTVLTLQSILSNRGFGTIEGRFPFDDLATLTIADLPEHTGTLPDVRRSIAPLSPSAATTVDLEFTVEQPPGEAPEYRIVGALFSPKSHTIHAAPGETQIWNVTNKTQWSHPLHLHGFFFQELDEKGAPVHPIAWKDTVNIPFESTRRLIVRYDDREGSWMFHCHILDHAEGGLMGMVEIGSAHSNDHAHP
;
A
#
# COMPACT_ATOMS: atom_id res chain seq x y z
N MET A 1 -74.64 33.90 64.25
CA MET A 1 -73.81 32.71 64.13
C MET A 1 -73.79 32.31 62.69
N PRO A 2 -72.70 32.57 61.92
CA PRO A 2 -72.66 32.21 60.53
C PRO A 2 -71.81 30.97 60.31
N SER A 3 -72.31 30.05 59.48
CA SER A 3 -71.72 28.82 59.02
C SER A 3 -70.80 29.13 57.83
N THR A 4 -69.56 28.74 58.01
CA THR A 4 -68.53 28.85 56.92
C THR A 4 -68.58 27.58 56.06
N ARG A 5 -68.84 27.77 54.74
CA ARG A 5 -68.75 26.74 53.70
C ARG A 5 -67.31 26.61 53.27
N ILE A 6 -66.71 25.45 53.42
CA ILE A 6 -65.41 25.09 52.90
C ILE A 6 -65.55 24.58 51.44
N GLY A 7 -65.02 25.35 50.49
CA GLY A 7 -64.99 24.98 49.07
C GLY A 7 -63.90 23.93 48.83
N ARG A 8 -64.26 22.76 48.28
CA ARG A 8 -63.34 21.74 47.78
C ARG A 8 -62.81 22.17 46.46
N ARG A 9 -61.50 22.51 46.35
CA ARG A 9 -60.78 22.61 45.08
C ARG A 9 -60.42 21.20 44.61
N ARG A 10 -60.92 20.82 43.45
CA ARG A 10 -60.48 19.63 42.71
C ARG A 10 -59.17 19.96 42.03
N TYR A 11 -58.08 19.28 42.41
CA TYR A 11 -56.82 19.24 41.67
C TYR A 11 -56.98 18.21 40.55
N TRP A 12 -56.88 18.65 39.33
CA TRP A 12 -56.69 17.79 38.18
C TRP A 12 -55.18 17.43 38.11
N CYS A 13 -54.86 16.17 38.41
CA CYS A 13 -53.57 15.59 38.04
C CYS A 13 -53.59 15.25 36.55
N THR A 14 -52.93 16.08 35.77
CA THR A 14 -52.56 15.70 34.40
C THR A 14 -51.28 14.86 34.47
N THR A 15 -51.44 13.55 34.39
CA THR A 15 -50.34 12.64 34.13
C THR A 15 -49.87 12.85 32.66
N GLY A 16 -48.83 13.65 32.50
CA GLY A 16 -48.11 13.75 31.27
C GLY A 16 -47.31 12.47 31.04
N ALA A 17 -47.79 11.60 30.15
CA ALA A 17 -47.00 10.48 29.66
C ALA A 17 -45.88 11.03 28.81
N LEU A 18 -44.65 11.02 29.33
CA LEU A 18 -43.45 11.27 28.59
C LEU A 18 -43.19 10.08 27.66
N LEU A 19 -43.64 10.16 26.43
CA LEU A 19 -43.24 9.24 25.38
C LEU A 19 -41.76 9.52 25.08
N LEU A 20 -40.87 8.71 25.66
CA LEU A 20 -39.47 8.61 25.21
C LEU A 20 -39.51 8.02 23.80
N ALA A 21 -39.46 8.86 22.79
CA ALA A 21 -39.11 8.45 21.43
C ALA A 21 -37.66 8.00 21.45
N VAL A 22 -37.40 6.71 21.60
CA VAL A 22 -36.13 6.09 21.26
C VAL A 22 -36.06 6.22 19.74
N ALA A 23 -35.38 7.27 19.28
CA ALA A 23 -34.90 7.36 17.91
C ALA A 23 -33.92 6.19 17.74
N MET A 24 -34.41 5.04 17.25
CA MET A 24 -33.53 4.08 16.61
C MET A 24 -32.88 4.86 15.46
N ALA A 25 -31.59 5.17 15.64
CA ALA A 25 -30.74 5.54 14.52
C ALA A 25 -30.77 4.34 13.56
N ARG A 26 -31.68 4.36 12.62
CA ARG A 26 -31.55 3.57 11.40
C ARG A 26 -30.27 4.14 10.78
N GLY A 27 -29.19 3.38 10.90
CA GLY A 27 -28.01 3.62 10.10
C GLY A 27 -28.51 3.82 8.68
N ALA A 28 -28.29 5.02 8.15
CA ALA A 28 -28.56 5.29 6.74
C ALA A 28 -27.80 4.19 5.99
N ALA A 29 -28.52 3.32 5.30
CA ALA A 29 -27.92 2.50 4.25
C ALA A 29 -27.22 3.51 3.36
N ALA A 30 -25.90 3.35 3.14
CA ALA A 30 -25.16 4.20 2.23
C ALA A 30 -25.94 4.20 0.92
N GLU A 31 -26.45 5.38 0.51
CA GLU A 31 -27.11 5.51 -0.78
C GLU A 31 -26.10 5.05 -1.82
N GLY A 32 -26.32 3.89 -2.45
CA GLY A 32 -25.50 3.40 -3.55
C GLY A 32 -24.99 1.97 -3.45
N THR A 33 -24.95 1.34 -2.26
CA THR A 33 -24.44 -0.04 -2.17
C THR A 33 -25.34 -1.04 -2.90
N LEU A 34 -24.73 -1.88 -3.74
CA LEU A 34 -25.37 -3.00 -4.41
C LEU A 34 -25.24 -4.32 -3.63
N GLN A 35 -24.42 -4.32 -2.59
CA GLN A 35 -24.06 -5.50 -1.82
C GLN A 35 -25.01 -5.77 -0.64
N PRO A 36 -25.04 -6.99 -0.12
CA PRO A 36 -25.72 -7.29 1.14
C PRO A 36 -25.18 -6.43 2.30
N ARG A 37 -25.99 -6.28 3.34
CA ARG A 37 -25.50 -5.65 4.57
C ARG A 37 -24.31 -6.41 5.14
N ASP A 38 -23.31 -5.67 5.63
CA ASP A 38 -22.08 -6.21 6.26
C ASP A 38 -21.30 -7.20 5.35
N TRP A 39 -21.43 -7.05 4.04
CA TRP A 39 -20.84 -7.92 3.03
C TRP A 39 -19.30 -8.05 3.12
N ASP A 40 -18.65 -7.03 3.66
CA ASP A 40 -17.20 -6.86 3.79
C ASP A 40 -16.70 -7.04 5.24
N ALA A 41 -17.55 -7.40 6.18
CA ALA A 41 -17.21 -7.46 7.60
C ALA A 41 -16.00 -8.35 7.91
N GLY A 42 -15.80 -9.42 7.12
CA GLY A 42 -14.66 -10.33 7.28
C GLY A 42 -13.30 -9.80 6.82
N VAL A 43 -13.27 -8.65 6.12
CA VAL A 43 -12.04 -8.07 5.55
C VAL A 43 -11.79 -6.62 6.00
N LYS A 44 -12.63 -6.05 6.83
CA LYS A 44 -12.48 -4.67 7.30
C LYS A 44 -11.19 -4.45 8.08
N VAL A 45 -10.48 -3.39 7.73
CA VAL A 45 -9.37 -2.82 8.51
C VAL A 45 -9.90 -1.59 9.25
N PRO A 46 -9.57 -1.38 10.53
CA PRO A 46 -9.92 -0.15 11.23
C PRO A 46 -9.40 1.09 10.51
N GLU A 47 -10.17 2.17 10.52
CA GLU A 47 -9.72 3.46 9.98
C GLU A 47 -9.05 4.29 11.08
N ALA A 48 -8.11 5.15 10.67
CA ALA A 48 -7.53 6.14 11.55
C ALA A 48 -8.60 7.17 11.97
N ILE A 49 -8.55 7.60 13.22
CA ILE A 49 -9.52 8.57 13.76
C ILE A 49 -8.99 9.96 13.48
N ASP A 50 -9.67 10.68 12.59
CA ASP A 50 -9.43 12.10 12.37
C ASP A 50 -9.93 12.91 13.57
N ARG A 51 -9.07 13.80 14.09
CA ARG A 51 -9.36 14.65 15.25
C ARG A 51 -9.60 16.10 14.87
N ASN A 52 -9.32 16.47 13.62
CA ASN A 52 -9.44 17.84 13.17
C ASN A 52 -10.88 18.14 12.71
N PRO A 53 -11.51 19.22 13.19
CA PRO A 53 -12.85 19.59 12.74
C PRO A 53 -12.87 20.25 11.36
N ASP A 54 -11.73 20.65 10.80
CA ASP A 54 -11.65 21.21 9.45
C ASP A 54 -11.73 20.10 8.41
N PRO A 55 -12.71 20.11 7.48
CA PRO A 55 -12.91 19.05 6.51
C PRO A 55 -11.78 18.91 5.46
N HIS A 56 -10.81 19.82 5.46
CA HIS A 56 -9.63 19.82 4.58
C HIS A 56 -8.33 19.49 5.33
N ILE A 57 -8.42 19.11 6.60
CA ILE A 57 -7.29 18.67 7.41
C ILE A 57 -7.62 17.33 8.01
N VAL A 58 -6.77 16.33 7.73
CA VAL A 58 -6.82 15.04 8.39
C VAL A 58 -5.70 15.02 9.42
N GLU A 59 -6.06 15.02 10.71
CA GLU A 59 -5.10 15.03 11.83
C GLU A 59 -5.27 13.78 12.70
N ILE A 60 -4.23 12.96 12.76
CA ILE A 60 -4.29 11.64 13.38
C ILE A 60 -3.09 11.36 14.28
N ASP A 61 -3.26 10.37 15.17
CA ASP A 61 -2.17 9.78 15.95
C ASP A 61 -1.80 8.42 15.38
N ILE A 62 -0.52 8.18 15.18
CA ILE A 62 0.05 6.87 14.88
C ILE A 62 1.09 6.52 15.94
N GLU A 63 0.89 5.42 16.64
CA GLU A 63 1.79 4.89 17.64
C GLU A 63 2.40 3.56 17.16
N ALA A 64 3.72 3.51 16.98
CA ALA A 64 4.42 2.25 16.75
C ALA A 64 4.71 1.57 18.08
N ARG A 65 4.21 0.33 18.27
CA ARG A 65 4.40 -0.42 19.52
C ARG A 65 4.29 -1.92 19.31
N VAL A 66 4.87 -2.67 20.23
CA VAL A 66 4.63 -4.12 20.30
C VAL A 66 3.22 -4.37 20.83
N ALA A 67 2.49 -5.25 20.18
CA ALA A 67 1.18 -5.70 20.63
C ALA A 67 0.92 -7.15 20.20
N ARG A 68 0.07 -7.85 20.95
CA ARG A 68 -0.40 -9.17 20.58
C ARG A 68 -1.50 -9.05 19.53
N VAL A 69 -1.31 -9.69 18.39
CA VAL A 69 -2.27 -9.74 17.28
C VAL A 69 -2.69 -11.18 17.03
N ALA A 70 -3.97 -11.38 16.70
CA ALA A 70 -4.50 -12.66 16.26
C ALA A 70 -4.54 -12.67 14.73
N LEU A 71 -3.84 -13.62 14.11
CA LEU A 71 -3.83 -13.80 12.65
C LEU A 71 -4.93 -14.77 12.20
N SER A 72 -5.25 -15.74 13.06
CA SER A 72 -6.37 -16.68 12.90
C SER A 72 -6.96 -17.03 14.26
N SER A 73 -7.93 -17.98 14.32
CA SER A 73 -8.44 -18.51 15.59
C SER A 73 -7.36 -19.15 16.46
N ASP A 74 -6.33 -19.72 15.82
CA ASP A 74 -5.34 -20.59 16.46
C ASP A 74 -3.95 -19.95 16.53
N VAL A 75 -3.71 -18.88 15.73
CA VAL A 75 -2.40 -18.21 15.64
C VAL A 75 -2.50 -16.81 16.19
N SER A 76 -1.72 -16.52 17.21
CA SER A 76 -1.53 -15.18 17.77
C SER A 76 -0.06 -14.95 18.08
N VAL A 77 0.45 -13.78 17.76
CA VAL A 77 1.86 -13.43 17.92
C VAL A 77 2.03 -12.02 18.50
N GLU A 78 3.11 -11.77 19.23
CA GLU A 78 3.55 -10.41 19.54
C GLU A 78 4.19 -9.81 18.30
N ALA A 79 3.54 -8.84 17.69
CA ALA A 79 3.98 -8.17 16.48
C ALA A 79 4.32 -6.70 16.75
N TRP A 80 5.05 -6.09 15.83
CA TRP A 80 5.22 -4.65 15.83
C TRP A 80 4.07 -4.04 15.03
N THR A 81 3.40 -3.09 15.63
CA THR A 81 2.10 -2.64 15.15
C THR A 81 2.03 -1.12 15.06
N TYR A 82 1.24 -0.63 14.13
CA TYR A 82 0.72 0.74 14.23
C TYR A 82 -0.65 0.71 14.92
N ASN A 83 -0.78 1.45 16.02
CA ASN A 83 -1.98 1.54 16.85
C ASN A 83 -2.52 0.18 17.35
N GLY A 84 -1.65 -0.83 17.47
CA GLY A 84 -1.99 -2.16 17.98
C GLY A 84 -2.60 -3.12 16.97
N GLY A 85 -2.62 -2.76 15.70
CA GLY A 85 -3.13 -3.57 14.59
C GLY A 85 -2.06 -3.94 13.57
N VAL A 86 -2.28 -5.03 12.85
CA VAL A 86 -1.58 -5.43 11.63
C VAL A 86 -2.66 -5.79 10.60
N PRO A 87 -2.72 -5.08 9.48
CA PRO A 87 -2.05 -3.82 9.22
C PRO A 87 -2.45 -2.72 10.21
N GLY A 88 -1.70 -1.64 10.25
CA GLY A 88 -2.09 -0.40 10.91
C GLY A 88 -3.39 0.16 10.33
N PRO A 89 -3.98 1.20 10.94
CA PRO A 89 -5.25 1.75 10.51
C PRO A 89 -5.19 2.32 9.09
N VAL A 90 -6.26 2.15 8.32
CA VAL A 90 -6.39 2.82 7.02
C VAL A 90 -6.56 4.32 7.24
N ILE A 91 -5.69 5.10 6.64
CA ILE A 91 -5.81 6.56 6.60
C ILE A 91 -6.64 6.92 5.37
N ARG A 92 -7.67 7.76 5.54
CA ARG A 92 -8.48 8.30 4.43
C ARG A 92 -8.37 9.80 4.38
N ALA A 93 -8.15 10.31 3.18
CA ALA A 93 -8.07 11.74 2.90
C ALA A 93 -8.53 12.00 1.45
N ARG A 94 -8.56 13.25 1.06
CA ARG A 94 -8.88 13.68 -0.32
C ARG A 94 -7.70 14.42 -0.92
N VAL A 95 -7.66 14.46 -2.24
CA VAL A 95 -6.71 15.32 -2.96
C VAL A 95 -6.88 16.77 -2.49
N GLY A 96 -5.76 17.38 -2.13
CA GLY A 96 -5.68 18.74 -1.61
C GLY A 96 -5.80 18.84 -0.09
N ASP A 97 -6.21 17.79 0.61
CA ASP A 97 -6.22 17.80 2.07
C ASP A 97 -4.79 17.87 2.64
N ARG A 98 -4.66 18.54 3.79
CA ARG A 98 -3.45 18.52 4.61
C ARG A 98 -3.52 17.34 5.56
N LEU A 99 -2.52 16.47 5.51
CA LEU A 99 -2.37 15.34 6.44
C LEU A 99 -1.36 15.73 7.52
N ILE A 100 -1.80 15.65 8.77
CA ILE A 100 -0.96 15.86 9.97
C ILE A 100 -0.96 14.55 10.76
N VAL A 101 0.23 13.95 10.91
CA VAL A 101 0.39 12.71 11.66
C VAL A 101 1.31 12.92 12.84
N HIS A 102 0.77 12.82 14.05
CA HIS A 102 1.55 12.80 15.28
C HIS A 102 2.05 11.38 15.53
N PHE A 103 3.26 11.11 15.07
CA PHE A 103 3.87 9.81 15.22
C PHE A 103 4.60 9.69 16.55
N THR A 104 4.37 8.57 17.27
CA THR A 104 5.06 8.24 18.52
C THR A 104 5.71 6.87 18.40
N ASN A 105 7.01 6.77 18.66
CA ASN A 105 7.73 5.50 18.71
C ASN A 105 7.74 4.93 20.13
N LYS A 106 7.03 3.83 20.35
CA LYS A 106 7.09 3.01 21.59
C LYS A 106 7.69 1.63 21.35
N LEU A 107 8.39 1.44 20.25
CA LEU A 107 9.17 0.23 19.99
C LEU A 107 10.46 0.24 20.81
N PRO A 108 11.13 -0.92 20.95
CA PRO A 108 12.44 -1.00 21.61
C PRO A 108 13.59 -0.48 20.75
N GLN A 109 13.34 -0.10 19.48
CA GLN A 109 14.33 0.34 18.50
C GLN A 109 13.90 1.65 17.84
N PRO A 110 14.84 2.43 17.25
CA PRO A 110 14.49 3.56 16.40
C PRO A 110 13.66 3.13 15.20
N THR A 111 12.85 4.05 14.68
CA THR A 111 12.04 3.86 13.47
C THR A 111 11.77 5.18 12.77
N THR A 112 11.17 5.14 11.59
CA THR A 112 10.60 6.28 10.87
C THR A 112 9.31 5.83 10.20
N VAL A 113 8.59 6.76 9.56
CA VAL A 113 7.48 6.41 8.66
C VAL A 113 7.78 7.00 7.29
N HIS A 114 7.94 6.12 6.31
CA HIS A 114 7.97 6.47 4.89
C HIS A 114 6.55 6.39 4.32
N TRP A 115 6.21 7.36 3.50
CA TRP A 115 4.91 7.49 2.84
C TRP A 115 5.04 7.07 1.39
N HIS A 116 4.99 5.76 1.18
CA HIS A 116 5.28 5.14 -0.11
C HIS A 116 4.33 5.60 -1.21
N GLY A 117 4.91 6.18 -2.26
CA GLY A 117 4.23 6.64 -3.44
C GLY A 117 3.73 8.09 -3.38
N LEU A 118 3.84 8.78 -2.25
CA LEU A 118 3.43 10.18 -2.15
C LEU A 118 4.48 11.14 -2.70
N ARG A 119 4.00 12.18 -3.41
CA ARG A 119 4.82 13.30 -3.88
C ARG A 119 4.77 14.45 -2.87
N ILE A 120 5.52 14.32 -1.80
CA ILE A 120 5.53 15.24 -0.64
C ILE A 120 6.88 15.94 -0.49
N PRO A 121 7.01 16.96 0.38
CA PRO A 121 8.30 17.56 0.69
C PRO A 121 9.28 16.51 1.23
N ILE A 122 10.55 16.58 0.79
CA ILE A 122 11.56 15.58 1.14
C ILE A 122 11.72 15.40 2.66
N GLN A 123 11.57 16.47 3.46
CA GLN A 123 11.66 16.42 4.92
C GLN A 123 10.62 15.52 5.57
N MET A 124 9.60 15.10 4.81
CA MET A 124 8.51 14.24 5.25
C MET A 124 8.59 12.82 4.66
N ASP A 125 9.62 12.53 3.85
CA ASP A 125 9.77 11.25 3.15
C ASP A 125 10.09 10.06 4.06
N GLY A 126 10.61 10.30 5.26
CA GLY A 126 10.82 9.27 6.29
C GLY A 126 12.10 8.45 6.15
N VAL A 127 13.05 8.85 5.30
CA VAL A 127 14.33 8.13 5.13
C VAL A 127 15.35 8.61 6.17
N PRO A 128 15.83 7.71 7.06
CA PRO A 128 16.74 8.08 8.13
C PRO A 128 18.08 8.56 7.60
N GLY A 129 18.57 9.67 8.17
CA GLY A 129 19.88 10.25 7.79
C GLY A 129 19.91 10.95 6.41
N VAL A 130 18.79 10.92 5.67
CA VAL A 130 18.61 11.61 4.39
C VAL A 130 17.55 12.70 4.54
N SER A 131 16.31 12.33 4.80
CA SER A 131 15.19 13.27 4.90
C SER A 131 14.91 13.73 6.33
N GLN A 132 15.21 12.89 7.32
CA GLN A 132 14.99 13.15 8.74
C GLN A 132 15.92 12.32 9.63
N PRO A 133 16.09 12.64 10.92
CA PRO A 133 16.67 11.75 11.88
C PRO A 133 15.72 10.59 12.21
N GLU A 134 16.26 9.49 12.72
CA GLU A 134 15.48 8.40 13.30
C GLU A 134 14.68 8.90 14.51
N VAL A 135 13.46 8.40 14.66
CA VAL A 135 12.63 8.61 15.85
C VAL A 135 12.98 7.51 16.86
N LYS A 136 13.68 7.87 17.94
CA LYS A 136 14.13 6.92 18.97
C LYS A 136 12.97 6.43 19.84
N PRO A 137 13.17 5.33 20.59
CA PRO A 137 12.20 4.87 21.59
C PRO A 137 11.75 5.99 22.54
N GLY A 138 10.46 6.22 22.63
CA GLY A 138 9.83 7.29 23.42
C GLY A 138 9.75 8.67 22.77
N GLU A 139 10.39 8.87 21.62
CA GLU A 139 10.32 10.13 20.88
C GLU A 139 9.09 10.20 19.96
N THR A 140 8.81 11.44 19.52
CA THR A 140 7.72 11.75 18.59
C THR A 140 8.25 12.50 17.37
N PHE A 141 7.55 12.38 16.25
CA PHE A 141 7.78 13.17 15.04
C PHE A 141 6.43 13.57 14.45
N THR A 142 6.32 14.77 13.92
CA THR A 142 5.09 15.21 13.25
C THR A 142 5.33 15.29 11.76
N TYR A 143 4.62 14.45 11.00
CA TYR A 143 4.53 14.56 9.54
C TYR A 143 3.42 15.52 9.19
N ASP A 144 3.67 16.47 8.30
CA ASP A 144 2.75 17.55 7.95
C ASP A 144 2.95 17.94 6.48
N PHE A 145 2.00 17.54 5.64
CA PHE A 145 2.08 17.76 4.20
C PHE A 145 0.70 17.75 3.53
N THR A 146 0.63 18.31 2.34
CA THR A 146 -0.57 18.27 1.49
C THR A 146 -0.50 17.07 0.54
N LEU A 147 -1.65 16.44 0.28
CA LEU A 147 -1.80 15.27 -0.57
C LEU A 147 -2.13 15.69 -2.01
N PRO A 148 -1.19 15.63 -2.96
CA PRO A 148 -1.39 16.18 -4.30
C PRO A 148 -2.08 15.20 -5.26
N ASP A 149 -2.07 13.88 -4.97
CA ASP A 149 -2.50 12.85 -5.90
C ASP A 149 -3.54 11.92 -5.29
N ALA A 150 -4.51 11.50 -6.11
CA ALA A 150 -5.44 10.44 -5.76
C ALA A 150 -4.84 9.06 -6.01
N GLY A 151 -5.21 8.09 -5.17
CA GLY A 151 -4.77 6.70 -5.34
C GLY A 151 -4.76 5.90 -4.05
N LEU A 152 -4.19 4.71 -4.15
CA LEU A 152 -3.83 3.89 -3.00
C LEU A 152 -2.33 4.02 -2.76
N PHE A 153 -2.01 4.53 -1.59
CA PHE A 153 -0.66 4.65 -1.05
C PHE A 153 -0.55 3.79 0.20
N TRP A 154 0.63 3.70 0.77
CA TRP A 154 0.82 2.97 2.01
C TRP A 154 1.97 3.56 2.83
N TYR A 155 2.09 3.17 4.08
CA TYR A 155 3.10 3.69 4.97
C TYR A 155 3.81 2.55 5.71
N HIS A 156 5.12 2.68 5.86
CA HIS A 156 5.98 1.67 6.48
C HIS A 156 7.29 2.30 6.98
N PRO A 157 8.06 1.62 7.84
CA PRO A 157 9.33 2.13 8.32
C PRO A 157 10.42 2.07 7.25
N HIS A 158 11.40 2.98 7.38
CA HIS A 158 12.61 2.97 6.55
C HIS A 158 13.90 2.79 7.38
N VAL A 159 13.78 2.37 8.65
CA VAL A 159 14.88 1.91 9.54
C VAL A 159 14.80 0.40 9.62
N MET A 160 15.87 -0.32 9.27
CA MET A 160 15.88 -1.80 9.26
C MET A 160 14.57 -2.35 8.66
N SER A 161 14.24 -1.86 7.47
CA SER A 161 12.91 -2.01 6.88
C SER A 161 12.52 -3.47 6.64
N ALA A 162 13.47 -4.33 6.27
CA ALA A 162 13.24 -5.76 6.10
C ALA A 162 12.78 -6.43 7.42
N ALA A 163 13.35 -6.02 8.54
CA ALA A 163 12.93 -6.50 9.86
C ALA A 163 11.59 -5.89 10.28
N GLN A 164 11.50 -4.57 10.26
CA GLN A 164 10.37 -3.85 10.85
C GLN A 164 9.06 -4.08 10.06
N VAL A 165 9.12 -4.10 8.72
CA VAL A 165 7.98 -4.49 7.87
C VAL A 165 7.63 -5.96 8.08
N GLY A 166 8.63 -6.85 8.11
CA GLY A 166 8.42 -8.28 8.39
C GLY A 166 7.80 -8.56 9.76
N PHE A 167 7.96 -7.64 10.71
CA PHE A 167 7.36 -7.73 12.04
C PHE A 167 5.94 -7.13 12.12
N GLY A 168 5.45 -6.47 11.05
CA GLY A 168 4.07 -6.01 10.95
C GLY A 168 3.85 -4.50 10.84
N LEU A 169 4.90 -3.69 10.69
CA LEU A 169 4.78 -2.23 10.59
C LEU A 169 4.46 -1.81 9.14
N TYR A 170 3.20 -1.80 8.80
CA TYR A 170 2.68 -1.26 7.54
C TYR A 170 1.20 -0.92 7.69
N GLY A 171 0.72 0.01 6.83
CA GLY A 171 -0.68 0.37 6.74
C GLY A 171 -1.00 1.09 5.43
N ALA A 172 -2.27 1.17 5.07
CA ALA A 172 -2.73 1.76 3.82
C ALA A 172 -3.17 3.22 4.00
N LEU A 173 -2.95 4.03 2.97
CA LEU A 173 -3.46 5.40 2.84
C LEU A 173 -4.23 5.52 1.53
N VAL A 174 -5.51 5.84 1.63
CA VAL A 174 -6.40 6.09 0.49
C VAL A 174 -6.59 7.58 0.34
N VAL A 175 -6.20 8.13 -0.80
CA VAL A 175 -6.47 9.53 -1.17
C VAL A 175 -7.51 9.52 -2.26
N GLU A 176 -8.69 10.06 -1.96
CA GLU A 176 -9.82 10.07 -2.87
C GLU A 176 -9.86 11.36 -3.68
N ASP A 177 -10.16 11.25 -4.97
CA ASP A 177 -10.60 12.38 -5.79
C ASP A 177 -12.13 12.28 -5.94
N PRO A 178 -12.90 13.25 -5.46
CA PRO A 178 -14.35 13.25 -5.65
C PRO A 178 -14.80 13.14 -7.11
N ALA A 179 -13.99 13.60 -8.07
CA ALA A 179 -14.25 13.47 -9.49
C ALA A 179 -14.17 12.00 -9.97
N GLU A 180 -13.36 11.15 -9.35
CA GLU A 180 -13.25 9.73 -9.70
C GLU A 180 -14.54 8.95 -9.40
N ARG A 181 -15.33 9.37 -8.42
CA ARG A 181 -16.60 8.70 -8.08
C ARG A 181 -17.52 8.58 -9.29
N THR A 182 -17.62 9.65 -10.07
CA THR A 182 -18.44 9.65 -11.30
C THR A 182 -17.80 8.82 -12.41
N THR A 183 -16.47 8.86 -12.53
CA THR A 183 -15.71 8.11 -13.55
C THR A 183 -15.74 6.62 -13.29
N VAL A 184 -15.53 6.20 -12.05
CA VAL A 184 -15.50 4.77 -11.68
C VAL A 184 -16.90 4.20 -11.52
N GLY A 185 -17.86 4.96 -10.97
CA GLY A 185 -19.26 4.56 -10.86
C GLY A 185 -19.52 3.31 -10.00
N VAL A 186 -18.59 2.97 -9.11
CA VAL A 186 -18.68 1.83 -8.17
C VAL A 186 -18.44 2.34 -6.76
N ASP A 187 -19.51 2.32 -5.93
CA ASP A 187 -19.46 2.81 -4.55
C ASP A 187 -18.94 1.74 -3.56
N ASP A 188 -19.19 0.46 -3.86
CA ASP A 188 -18.74 -0.66 -3.01
C ASP A 188 -17.24 -0.86 -3.17
N SER A 189 -16.45 -0.46 -2.16
CA SER A 189 -14.98 -0.42 -2.22
C SER A 189 -14.35 -1.11 -1.02
N LEU A 190 -13.30 -1.89 -1.30
CA LEU A 190 -12.45 -2.56 -0.30
C LEU A 190 -11.03 -2.05 -0.38
N VAL A 191 -10.36 -2.00 0.78
CA VAL A 191 -8.90 -1.89 0.88
C VAL A 191 -8.36 -3.25 1.27
N MET A 192 -7.45 -3.78 0.47
CA MET A 192 -6.82 -5.08 0.68
C MET A 192 -5.31 -4.90 0.86
N VAL A 193 -4.81 -5.19 2.04
CA VAL A 193 -3.37 -5.18 2.35
C VAL A 193 -2.89 -6.62 2.37
N LEU A 194 -2.13 -7.00 1.37
CA LEU A 194 -1.49 -8.29 1.26
C LEU A 194 -0.13 -8.24 1.96
N SER A 195 0.17 -9.24 2.76
CA SER A 195 1.42 -9.30 3.51
C SER A 195 1.73 -10.74 3.93
N ASP A 196 2.86 -10.92 4.59
CA ASP A 196 3.20 -12.19 5.22
C ASP A 196 4.00 -11.97 6.51
N MET A 197 4.03 -12.98 7.37
CA MET A 197 4.84 -13.01 8.59
C MET A 197 5.58 -14.34 8.71
N ALA A 198 6.85 -14.29 9.11
CA ALA A 198 7.63 -15.46 9.48
C ALA A 198 7.45 -15.73 10.98
N ILE A 199 6.79 -16.84 11.31
CA ILE A 199 6.51 -17.25 12.69
C ILE A 199 7.03 -18.67 12.91
N ALA A 200 7.82 -18.86 13.96
CA ALA A 200 8.26 -20.15 14.43
C ALA A 200 8.03 -20.24 15.95
N ASP A 201 7.57 -21.40 16.41
CA ASP A 201 7.31 -21.67 17.83
C ASP A 201 6.43 -20.61 18.54
N GLY A 202 5.50 -20.00 17.82
CA GLY A 202 4.57 -18.98 18.32
C GLY A 202 5.17 -17.58 18.51
N ALA A 203 6.36 -17.32 17.98
CA ALA A 203 7.02 -16.02 17.98
C ALA A 203 7.45 -15.62 16.55
N LEU A 204 7.64 -14.32 16.32
CA LEU A 204 8.24 -13.84 15.09
C LEU A 204 9.66 -14.39 14.96
N GLU A 205 10.01 -14.86 13.78
CA GLU A 205 11.39 -15.27 13.50
C GLU A 205 12.34 -14.06 13.57
N ALA A 206 13.60 -14.34 13.87
CA ALA A 206 14.65 -13.32 13.84
C ALA A 206 14.74 -12.67 12.45
N ALA A 207 15.09 -11.38 12.42
CA ALA A 207 15.17 -10.61 11.17
C ALA A 207 16.16 -11.19 10.16
N ASP A 208 17.19 -11.90 10.64
CA ASP A 208 18.24 -12.55 9.87
C ASP A 208 18.03 -14.08 9.70
N ALA A 209 16.84 -14.59 10.02
CA ALA A 209 16.50 -16.00 9.83
C ALA A 209 16.81 -16.46 8.40
N GLY A 210 17.36 -17.66 8.23
CA GLY A 210 17.81 -18.17 6.93
C GLY A 210 19.16 -17.62 6.45
N GLY A 211 19.80 -16.73 7.21
CA GLY A 211 21.15 -16.21 6.93
C GLY A 211 21.29 -15.64 5.50
N SER A 212 22.43 -15.91 4.84
CA SER A 212 22.71 -15.46 3.47
C SER A 212 21.74 -15.99 2.43
N ILE A 213 21.21 -17.21 2.59
CA ILE A 213 20.20 -17.76 1.69
C ILE A 213 18.91 -16.93 1.76
N GLY A 214 18.47 -16.57 2.96
CA GLY A 214 17.34 -15.67 3.15
C GLY A 214 17.55 -14.32 2.48
N THR A 215 18.75 -13.76 2.56
CA THR A 215 19.09 -12.50 1.87
C THR A 215 19.05 -12.65 0.34
N VAL A 216 19.58 -13.76 -0.22
CA VAL A 216 19.58 -14.00 -1.68
C VAL A 216 18.16 -14.08 -2.23
N PHE A 217 17.29 -14.80 -1.56
CA PHE A 217 15.93 -15.05 -2.07
C PHE A 217 14.91 -14.01 -1.62
N GLY A 218 15.24 -13.19 -0.64
CA GLY A 218 14.28 -12.43 0.14
C GLY A 218 13.49 -13.36 1.07
N ARG A 219 13.36 -12.97 2.32
CA ARG A 219 12.70 -13.78 3.36
C ARG A 219 11.19 -13.63 3.27
N GLU A 220 10.53 -14.58 2.65
CA GLU A 220 9.08 -14.67 2.67
C GLU A 220 8.60 -15.32 3.98
N GLY A 221 7.53 -14.78 4.54
CA GLY A 221 6.89 -15.33 5.74
C GLY A 221 6.16 -16.66 5.48
N THR A 222 5.96 -17.44 6.51
CA THR A 222 5.21 -18.72 6.45
C THR A 222 3.71 -18.52 6.58
N HIS A 223 3.26 -17.41 7.18
CA HIS A 223 1.86 -17.03 7.36
C HIS A 223 1.51 -15.92 6.38
N VAL A 224 0.65 -16.24 5.41
CA VAL A 224 0.21 -15.32 4.36
C VAL A 224 -1.09 -14.64 4.77
N LEU A 225 -1.14 -13.31 4.68
CA LEU A 225 -2.16 -12.50 5.30
C LEU A 225 -2.88 -11.61 4.29
N LEU A 226 -4.20 -11.57 4.38
CA LEU A 226 -5.03 -10.51 3.84
C LEU A 226 -5.62 -9.70 4.99
N ASN A 227 -5.31 -8.40 5.03
CA ASN A 227 -5.76 -7.49 6.09
C ASN A 227 -5.44 -8.02 7.52
N GLY A 228 -4.23 -8.64 7.66
CA GLY A 228 -3.75 -9.19 8.91
C GLY A 228 -4.40 -10.51 9.33
N ARG A 229 -5.16 -11.14 8.46
CA ARG A 229 -5.84 -12.43 8.71
C ARG A 229 -5.32 -13.51 7.78
N GLU A 230 -5.05 -14.68 8.35
CA GLU A 230 -4.66 -15.87 7.64
C GLU A 230 -5.89 -16.75 7.38
N HIS A 231 -6.16 -17.11 6.11
CA HIS A 231 -7.22 -18.05 5.68
C HIS A 231 -8.64 -17.81 6.22
N SER A 232 -8.89 -16.67 6.86
CA SER A 232 -10.15 -16.42 7.57
C SER A 232 -10.95 -15.24 7.01
N SER A 233 -10.49 -14.61 5.95
CA SER A 233 -11.17 -13.50 5.30
C SER A 233 -12.36 -14.01 4.49
N THR A 234 -13.55 -13.46 4.77
CA THR A 234 -14.80 -13.86 4.12
C THR A 234 -15.60 -12.66 3.65
N LEU A 235 -16.22 -12.79 2.48
CA LEU A 235 -17.11 -11.80 1.87
C LEU A 235 -18.43 -12.48 1.51
N THR A 236 -19.54 -11.78 1.68
CA THR A 236 -20.85 -12.25 1.19
C THR A 236 -21.32 -11.26 0.13
N VAL A 237 -21.33 -11.66 -1.13
CA VAL A 237 -21.46 -10.75 -2.26
C VAL A 237 -22.68 -11.04 -3.11
N ARG A 238 -23.23 -10.00 -3.75
CA ARG A 238 -24.33 -10.14 -4.72
C ARG A 238 -23.77 -10.49 -6.09
N ALA A 239 -24.31 -11.50 -6.75
CA ALA A 239 -23.95 -11.83 -8.12
C ALA A 239 -24.14 -10.63 -9.07
N GLY A 240 -23.19 -10.42 -9.98
CA GLY A 240 -23.22 -9.35 -10.98
C GLY A 240 -22.99 -7.93 -10.44
N ALA A 241 -22.91 -7.75 -9.10
CA ALA A 241 -22.68 -6.43 -8.50
C ALA A 241 -21.19 -6.11 -8.47
N PRO A 242 -20.73 -5.05 -9.15
CA PRO A 242 -19.32 -4.69 -9.19
C PRO A 242 -18.83 -4.18 -7.83
N GLN A 243 -17.57 -4.47 -7.54
CA GLN A 243 -16.84 -4.01 -6.36
C GLN A 243 -15.50 -3.41 -6.80
N ARG A 244 -15.07 -2.31 -6.19
CA ARG A 244 -13.74 -1.72 -6.39
C ARG A 244 -12.79 -2.24 -5.31
N TRP A 245 -11.76 -2.95 -5.69
CA TRP A 245 -10.74 -3.43 -4.78
C TRP A 245 -9.45 -2.62 -4.97
N ARG A 246 -9.03 -1.94 -3.92
CA ARG A 246 -7.75 -1.24 -3.82
C ARG A 246 -6.79 -2.14 -3.07
N ILE A 247 -5.81 -2.69 -3.78
CA ILE A 247 -4.93 -3.75 -3.31
C ILE A 247 -3.50 -3.23 -3.24
N VAL A 248 -2.83 -3.42 -2.08
CA VAL A 248 -1.41 -3.14 -1.90
C VAL A 248 -0.68 -4.41 -1.49
N ASN A 249 0.46 -4.68 -2.12
CA ASN A 249 1.40 -5.70 -1.65
C ASN A 249 2.38 -5.06 -0.66
N ALA A 250 2.13 -5.22 0.63
CA ALA A 250 2.95 -4.72 1.74
C ALA A 250 3.92 -5.79 2.28
N ALA A 251 4.06 -6.95 1.62
CA ALA A 251 5.04 -7.95 2.01
C ALA A 251 6.46 -7.46 1.70
N LYS A 252 7.41 -7.80 2.57
CA LYS A 252 8.80 -7.36 2.40
C LYS A 252 9.53 -8.04 1.23
N SER A 253 9.04 -9.20 0.76
CA SER A 253 9.71 -9.99 -0.29
C SER A 253 8.77 -10.80 -1.17
N ARG A 254 7.55 -11.13 -0.68
CA ARG A 254 6.60 -12.02 -1.39
C ARG A 254 5.92 -11.31 -2.55
N TYR A 255 5.92 -11.97 -3.71
CA TYR A 255 5.06 -11.62 -4.84
C TYR A 255 3.70 -12.28 -4.65
N PHE A 256 2.63 -11.55 -4.97
CA PHE A 256 1.28 -12.09 -5.02
C PHE A 256 0.82 -12.13 -6.47
N ASN A 257 0.42 -13.30 -6.95
CA ASN A 257 -0.24 -13.46 -8.24
C ASN A 257 -1.67 -13.92 -7.99
N LEU A 258 -2.57 -12.97 -7.95
CA LEU A 258 -3.95 -13.19 -7.53
C LEU A 258 -4.75 -13.88 -8.63
N ASP A 259 -5.51 -14.91 -8.25
CA ASP A 259 -6.53 -15.59 -9.04
C ASP A 259 -7.84 -15.65 -8.23
N LEU A 260 -8.97 -15.51 -8.89
CA LEU A 260 -10.29 -15.57 -8.26
C LEU A 260 -11.17 -16.61 -8.99
N GLY A 261 -10.64 -17.80 -9.22
CA GLY A 261 -11.39 -18.91 -9.81
C GLY A 261 -11.97 -18.61 -11.19
N GLY A 262 -11.25 -17.85 -12.02
CA GLY A 262 -11.66 -17.46 -13.37
C GLY A 262 -12.50 -16.17 -13.42
N ALA A 263 -12.77 -15.49 -12.32
CA ALA A 263 -13.34 -14.14 -12.34
C ALA A 263 -12.28 -13.13 -12.83
N ILE A 264 -12.70 -12.16 -13.61
CA ILE A 264 -11.82 -11.15 -14.22
C ILE A 264 -11.54 -10.02 -13.23
N PHE A 265 -10.27 -9.63 -13.16
CA PHE A 265 -9.84 -8.38 -12.54
C PHE A 265 -9.80 -7.29 -13.62
N ARG A 266 -10.78 -6.40 -13.63
CA ARG A 266 -10.76 -5.21 -14.50
C ARG A 266 -9.86 -4.16 -13.85
N GLN A 267 -8.59 -4.15 -14.22
CA GLN A 267 -7.63 -3.19 -13.68
C GLN A 267 -7.92 -1.80 -14.24
N ILE A 268 -8.22 -0.86 -13.35
CA ILE A 268 -8.52 0.53 -13.66
C ILE A 268 -7.42 1.49 -13.25
N GLY A 269 -6.48 1.03 -12.41
CA GLY A 269 -5.39 1.84 -11.89
C GLY A 269 -4.32 1.03 -11.16
N GLY A 270 -3.37 1.76 -10.58
CA GLY A 270 -2.23 1.21 -9.84
C GLY A 270 -1.62 2.24 -8.90
N ASP A 271 -0.29 2.31 -8.88
CA ASP A 271 0.49 3.12 -7.94
C ASP A 271 0.09 4.60 -7.90
N GLY A 272 -0.01 5.24 -9.05
CA GLY A 272 -0.35 6.66 -9.19
C GLY A 272 -1.83 6.93 -9.52
N GLY A 273 -2.75 6.10 -8.98
CA GLY A 273 -4.19 6.21 -9.17
C GLY A 273 -4.69 5.61 -10.49
N LEU A 274 -5.77 6.15 -11.06
CA LEU A 274 -6.36 5.61 -12.29
C LEU A 274 -5.37 5.66 -13.46
N GLN A 275 -5.37 4.59 -14.28
CA GLN A 275 -4.62 4.51 -15.53
C GLN A 275 -5.44 5.03 -16.73
N GLU A 276 -4.84 5.09 -17.92
CA GLU A 276 -5.43 5.66 -19.13
C GLU A 276 -6.78 5.02 -19.50
N TYR A 277 -6.87 3.70 -19.45
CA TYR A 277 -8.11 2.92 -19.66
C TYR A 277 -8.03 1.57 -18.93
N ALA A 278 -9.20 0.99 -18.66
CA ALA A 278 -9.31 -0.28 -17.99
C ALA A 278 -8.79 -1.46 -18.84
N VAL A 279 -8.13 -2.43 -18.18
CA VAL A 279 -7.64 -3.68 -18.81
C VAL A 279 -8.14 -4.87 -18.02
N ASP A 280 -8.74 -5.82 -18.72
CA ASP A 280 -9.17 -7.08 -18.12
C ASP A 280 -7.99 -8.04 -17.96
N ARG A 281 -7.90 -8.67 -16.79
CA ARG A 281 -6.84 -9.59 -16.42
C ARG A 281 -7.42 -10.85 -15.81
N ASP A 282 -6.93 -12.00 -16.25
CA ASP A 282 -7.29 -13.32 -15.67
C ASP A 282 -6.63 -13.48 -14.30
N THR A 283 -5.40 -13.02 -14.16
CA THR A 283 -4.65 -12.98 -12.89
C THR A 283 -4.02 -11.62 -12.69
N LEU A 284 -3.70 -11.29 -11.44
CA LEU A 284 -3.12 -9.99 -11.08
C LEU A 284 -1.82 -10.18 -10.30
N LEU A 285 -0.68 -10.00 -10.99
CA LEU A 285 0.63 -10.06 -10.36
C LEU A 285 0.96 -8.71 -9.70
N LEU A 286 1.33 -8.77 -8.42
CA LEU A 286 1.78 -7.64 -7.62
C LEU A 286 3.14 -7.97 -7.00
N ALA A 287 4.19 -7.29 -7.42
CA ALA A 287 5.47 -7.33 -6.75
C ALA A 287 5.42 -6.55 -5.42
N PRO A 288 6.34 -6.78 -4.48
CA PRO A 288 6.43 -5.98 -3.25
C PRO A 288 6.42 -4.47 -3.53
N GLY A 289 5.57 -3.72 -2.83
CA GLY A 289 5.39 -2.28 -2.99
C GLY A 289 4.40 -1.85 -4.06
N GLU A 290 4.05 -2.71 -5.02
CA GLU A 290 3.07 -2.37 -6.06
C GLU A 290 1.65 -2.31 -5.52
N ARG A 291 0.83 -1.47 -6.15
CA ARG A 291 -0.61 -1.35 -5.89
C ARG A 291 -1.40 -1.61 -7.15
N ALA A 292 -2.62 -2.11 -6.96
CA ALA A 292 -3.61 -2.20 -8.04
C ALA A 292 -4.97 -1.68 -7.56
N ASP A 293 -5.67 -1.08 -8.49
CA ASP A 293 -7.06 -0.67 -8.35
C ASP A 293 -7.87 -1.41 -9.41
N VAL A 294 -8.76 -2.29 -8.97
CA VAL A 294 -9.48 -3.18 -9.87
C VAL A 294 -10.98 -3.18 -9.58
N ILE A 295 -11.79 -3.38 -10.62
CA ILE A 295 -13.21 -3.72 -10.48
C ILE A 295 -13.34 -5.22 -10.64
N VAL A 296 -13.99 -5.86 -9.65
CA VAL A 296 -14.32 -7.28 -9.65
C VAL A 296 -15.84 -7.42 -9.66
N THR A 297 -16.35 -8.30 -10.51
CA THR A 297 -17.80 -8.57 -10.62
C THR A 297 -18.02 -10.06 -10.43
N PRO A 298 -18.19 -10.54 -9.19
CA PRO A 298 -18.41 -11.94 -8.90
C PRO A 298 -19.71 -12.43 -9.53
N THR A 299 -19.68 -13.62 -10.14
CA THR A 299 -20.86 -14.24 -10.73
C THR A 299 -21.07 -15.65 -10.17
N GLY A 300 -22.28 -16.15 -10.24
CA GLY A 300 -22.62 -17.50 -9.79
C GLY A 300 -24.03 -17.58 -9.21
N LYS A 301 -24.47 -18.81 -8.95
CA LYS A 301 -25.73 -19.06 -8.24
C LYS A 301 -25.61 -18.78 -6.74
N PRO A 302 -26.69 -18.47 -6.03
CA PRO A 302 -26.66 -18.39 -4.57
C PRO A 302 -25.95 -19.59 -3.91
N GLY A 303 -25.05 -19.32 -2.95
CA GLY A 303 -24.24 -20.31 -2.28
C GLY A 303 -22.98 -20.75 -3.03
N THR A 304 -22.73 -20.27 -4.25
CA THR A 304 -21.42 -20.46 -4.92
C THR A 304 -20.33 -19.79 -4.08
N VAL A 305 -19.21 -20.48 -3.87
CA VAL A 305 -18.02 -19.95 -3.21
C VAL A 305 -16.92 -19.79 -4.22
N LEU A 306 -16.38 -18.58 -4.31
CA LEU A 306 -15.18 -18.26 -5.07
C LEU A 306 -14.04 -18.09 -4.06
N THR A 307 -12.86 -18.60 -4.38
CA THR A 307 -11.67 -18.43 -3.52
C THR A 307 -10.70 -17.48 -4.20
N LEU A 308 -10.34 -16.39 -3.50
CA LEU A 308 -9.22 -15.53 -3.89
C LEU A 308 -7.95 -16.22 -3.42
N GLN A 309 -7.07 -16.54 -4.35
CA GLN A 309 -5.82 -17.24 -4.10
C GLN A 309 -4.63 -16.44 -4.60
N SER A 310 -3.47 -16.64 -3.99
CA SER A 310 -2.19 -16.29 -4.60
C SER A 310 -1.59 -17.54 -5.22
N ILE A 311 -1.48 -17.55 -6.55
CA ILE A 311 -0.90 -18.65 -7.30
C ILE A 311 0.59 -18.43 -7.58
N LEU A 312 1.30 -19.49 -7.98
CA LEU A 312 2.73 -19.39 -8.29
C LEU A 312 3.01 -18.37 -9.39
N SER A 313 4.08 -17.61 -9.21
CA SER A 313 4.69 -16.78 -10.24
C SER A 313 6.18 -17.07 -10.35
N ASN A 314 6.69 -17.12 -11.59
CA ASN A 314 8.11 -17.28 -11.83
C ASN A 314 8.80 -15.92 -11.66
N ARG A 315 9.60 -15.76 -10.63
CA ARG A 315 10.44 -14.57 -10.40
C ARG A 315 11.95 -14.86 -10.55
N GLY A 316 12.30 -16.00 -11.19
CA GLY A 316 13.66 -16.34 -11.55
C GLY A 316 14.21 -17.62 -10.95
N PHE A 317 13.94 -17.96 -9.73
CA PHE A 317 14.52 -19.16 -9.08
C PHE A 317 13.93 -20.50 -9.55
N GLY A 318 13.07 -20.49 -10.54
CA GLY A 318 12.21 -21.60 -10.85
C GLY A 318 11.13 -21.77 -9.75
N THR A 319 10.38 -22.82 -9.84
CA THR A 319 9.52 -23.27 -8.74
C THR A 319 10.41 -23.86 -7.66
N ILE A 320 10.47 -23.26 -6.50
CA ILE A 320 11.08 -23.91 -5.33
C ILE A 320 10.12 -25.03 -4.95
N GLU A 321 10.49 -26.26 -5.29
CA GLU A 321 9.73 -27.44 -4.93
C GLU A 321 9.53 -27.48 -3.42
N GLY A 322 8.30 -27.73 -2.98
CA GLY A 322 7.94 -27.87 -1.56
C GLY A 322 7.25 -26.68 -0.91
N ARG A 323 7.12 -25.53 -1.57
CA ARG A 323 6.18 -24.49 -1.13
C ARG A 323 4.78 -24.83 -1.67
N PHE A 324 3.76 -24.55 -0.87
CA PHE A 324 2.37 -24.73 -1.26
C PHE A 324 2.12 -23.93 -2.54
N PRO A 325 1.55 -24.55 -3.59
CA PRO A 325 1.37 -23.89 -4.87
C PRO A 325 0.34 -22.75 -4.82
N PHE A 326 -0.49 -22.71 -3.80
CA PHE A 326 -1.55 -21.72 -3.63
C PHE A 326 -1.68 -21.31 -2.18
N ASP A 327 -1.86 -20.00 -1.95
CA ASP A 327 -2.23 -19.43 -0.66
C ASP A 327 -3.68 -18.93 -0.76
N ASP A 328 -4.61 -19.51 -0.02
CA ASP A 328 -6.00 -19.05 0.07
C ASP A 328 -6.04 -17.78 0.91
N LEU A 329 -6.47 -16.67 0.30
CA LEU A 329 -6.50 -15.36 0.94
C LEU A 329 -7.89 -15.01 1.48
N ALA A 330 -8.93 -15.27 0.67
CA ALA A 330 -10.31 -14.99 1.05
C ALA A 330 -11.29 -15.90 0.33
N THR A 331 -12.48 -16.05 0.91
CA THR A 331 -13.62 -16.68 0.25
C THR A 331 -14.75 -15.68 0.02
N LEU A 332 -15.35 -15.71 -1.17
CA LEU A 332 -16.51 -14.92 -1.56
C LEU A 332 -17.70 -15.84 -1.74
N THR A 333 -18.73 -15.71 -0.90
CA THR A 333 -19.97 -16.48 -1.04
C THR A 333 -21.02 -15.64 -1.76
N ILE A 334 -21.60 -16.17 -2.83
CA ILE A 334 -22.70 -15.52 -3.53
C ILE A 334 -23.96 -15.56 -2.68
N ALA A 335 -24.49 -14.38 -2.34
CA ALA A 335 -25.70 -14.22 -1.56
C ALA A 335 -26.96 -14.66 -2.31
N ASP A 336 -28.00 -15.04 -1.56
CA ASP A 336 -29.32 -15.32 -2.10
C ASP A 336 -30.10 -14.00 -2.37
N LEU A 337 -29.64 -13.29 -3.40
CA LEU A 337 -30.22 -12.04 -3.89
C LEU A 337 -30.38 -12.11 -5.42
N PRO A 338 -31.34 -11.37 -6.01
CA PRO A 338 -31.41 -11.23 -7.47
C PRO A 338 -30.09 -10.72 -8.04
N GLU A 339 -29.63 -11.33 -9.13
CA GLU A 339 -28.42 -10.90 -9.82
C GLU A 339 -28.53 -9.44 -10.26
N HIS A 340 -27.46 -8.68 -10.10
CA HIS A 340 -27.34 -7.34 -10.65
C HIS A 340 -26.96 -7.44 -12.12
N THR A 341 -27.69 -6.71 -12.99
CA THR A 341 -27.52 -6.75 -14.45
C THR A 341 -27.04 -5.43 -15.04
N GLY A 342 -26.41 -4.59 -14.21
CA GLY A 342 -25.83 -3.31 -14.65
C GLY A 342 -24.61 -3.52 -15.55
N THR A 343 -24.30 -2.51 -16.35
CA THR A 343 -23.08 -2.46 -17.16
C THR A 343 -21.91 -1.96 -16.33
N LEU A 344 -20.73 -2.54 -16.56
CA LEU A 344 -19.49 -2.03 -15.98
C LEU A 344 -19.16 -0.65 -16.56
N PRO A 345 -18.63 0.26 -15.74
CA PRO A 345 -18.21 1.57 -16.22
C PRO A 345 -17.03 1.45 -17.20
N ASP A 346 -16.99 2.32 -18.21
CA ASP A 346 -15.81 2.51 -19.06
C ASP A 346 -14.89 3.53 -18.40
N VAL A 347 -14.04 3.05 -17.50
CA VAL A 347 -13.14 3.90 -16.74
C VAL A 347 -12.00 4.39 -17.62
N ARG A 348 -11.90 5.70 -17.78
CA ARG A 348 -10.87 6.36 -18.57
C ARG A 348 -10.34 7.59 -17.87
N ARG A 349 -9.01 7.78 -17.97
CA ARG A 349 -8.31 8.98 -17.51
C ARG A 349 -7.40 9.48 -18.62
N SER A 350 -7.44 10.77 -18.91
CA SER A 350 -6.47 11.37 -19.83
C SER A 350 -5.12 11.51 -19.11
N ILE A 351 -4.11 10.79 -19.58
CA ILE A 351 -2.74 10.87 -19.08
C ILE A 351 -1.84 11.25 -20.26
N ALA A 352 -1.22 12.41 -20.16
CA ALA A 352 -0.24 12.82 -21.18
C ALA A 352 1.02 11.96 -21.07
N PRO A 353 1.51 11.38 -22.17
CA PRO A 353 2.80 10.71 -22.16
C PRO A 353 3.92 11.74 -21.91
N LEU A 354 4.90 11.34 -21.10
CA LEU A 354 6.13 12.11 -20.96
C LEU A 354 6.92 12.07 -22.29
N SER A 355 7.46 13.22 -22.70
CA SER A 355 8.19 13.31 -23.96
C SER A 355 9.64 12.87 -23.79
N PRO A 356 10.14 11.92 -24.59
CA PRO A 356 11.53 11.51 -24.57
C PRO A 356 12.46 12.45 -25.35
N SER A 357 11.93 13.47 -26.06
CA SER A 357 12.69 14.23 -27.06
C SER A 357 13.86 15.07 -26.53
N ALA A 358 13.87 15.38 -25.25
CA ALA A 358 14.96 16.12 -24.59
C ALA A 358 15.41 15.42 -23.30
N ALA A 359 15.08 14.14 -23.14
CA ALA A 359 15.42 13.39 -21.96
C ALA A 359 16.90 12.96 -22.00
N THR A 360 17.60 13.10 -20.88
CA THR A 360 18.89 12.46 -20.64
C THR A 360 18.70 10.98 -20.38
N THR A 361 19.64 10.15 -20.81
CA THR A 361 19.58 8.70 -20.56
C THR A 361 20.47 8.33 -19.39
N VAL A 362 19.95 7.50 -18.51
CA VAL A 362 20.65 6.92 -17.36
C VAL A 362 20.57 5.41 -17.49
N ASP A 363 21.73 4.76 -17.52
CA ASP A 363 21.83 3.31 -17.54
C ASP A 363 22.08 2.80 -16.10
N LEU A 364 21.17 2.00 -15.59
CA LEU A 364 21.26 1.35 -14.29
C LEU A 364 21.39 -0.16 -14.49
N GLU A 365 22.42 -0.73 -13.90
CA GLU A 365 22.66 -2.17 -13.94
C GLU A 365 22.63 -2.74 -12.52
N PHE A 366 21.74 -3.71 -12.30
CA PHE A 366 21.65 -4.45 -11.06
C PHE A 366 22.50 -5.70 -11.15
N THR A 367 23.44 -5.85 -10.24
CA THR A 367 24.32 -7.01 -10.11
C THR A 367 24.34 -7.51 -8.68
N VAL A 368 24.80 -8.74 -8.49
CA VAL A 368 25.02 -9.34 -7.18
C VAL A 368 26.37 -10.00 -7.17
N GLU A 369 27.13 -9.77 -6.10
CA GLU A 369 28.34 -10.49 -5.78
C GLU A 369 28.10 -11.36 -4.56
N GLN A 370 28.59 -12.59 -4.57
CA GLN A 370 28.49 -13.52 -3.46
C GLN A 370 29.90 -13.84 -2.93
N PRO A 371 30.45 -13.02 -2.03
CA PRO A 371 31.75 -13.35 -1.42
C PRO A 371 31.67 -14.68 -0.66
N PRO A 372 32.70 -15.53 -0.70
CA PRO A 372 32.69 -16.81 -0.02
C PRO A 372 32.48 -16.67 1.49
N GLY A 373 31.37 -17.25 2.00
CA GLY A 373 31.04 -17.24 3.43
C GLY A 373 30.40 -15.95 3.96
N GLU A 374 30.15 -14.97 3.08
CA GLU A 374 29.51 -13.69 3.42
C GLU A 374 28.09 -13.60 2.86
N ALA A 375 27.35 -12.60 3.28
CA ALA A 375 26.07 -12.26 2.70
C ALA A 375 26.25 -11.73 1.26
N PRO A 376 25.24 -11.91 0.36
CA PRO A 376 25.31 -11.32 -0.97
C PRO A 376 25.33 -9.80 -0.89
N GLU A 377 26.17 -9.20 -1.72
CA GLU A 377 26.26 -7.77 -1.92
C GLU A 377 25.58 -7.39 -3.23
N TYR A 378 24.52 -6.57 -3.12
CA TYR A 378 23.84 -6.02 -4.27
C TYR A 378 24.44 -4.70 -4.68
N ARG A 379 24.60 -4.50 -5.98
CA ARG A 379 25.27 -3.31 -6.54
C ARG A 379 24.43 -2.69 -7.64
N ILE A 380 24.45 -1.37 -7.69
CA ILE A 380 23.93 -0.59 -8.81
C ILE A 380 25.13 0.03 -9.53
N VAL A 381 25.26 -0.26 -10.84
CA VAL A 381 26.40 0.19 -11.69
C VAL A 381 27.74 -0.14 -11.03
N GLY A 382 27.84 -1.37 -10.46
CA GLY A 382 29.06 -1.87 -9.83
C GLY A 382 29.38 -1.27 -8.45
N ALA A 383 28.59 -0.30 -7.96
CA ALA A 383 28.81 0.34 -6.66
C ALA A 383 27.91 -0.22 -5.58
N LEU A 384 28.46 -0.45 -4.38
CA LEU A 384 27.68 -0.63 -3.17
C LEU A 384 27.05 0.70 -2.75
N PHE A 385 25.84 0.60 -2.21
CA PHE A 385 25.17 1.78 -1.69
C PHE A 385 25.97 2.48 -0.58
N SER A 386 26.01 3.80 -0.66
CA SER A 386 26.50 4.66 0.41
C SER A 386 25.59 5.90 0.51
N PRO A 387 25.09 6.26 1.69
CA PRO A 387 24.27 7.45 1.88
C PRO A 387 24.97 8.78 1.48
N LYS A 388 26.29 8.74 1.31
CA LYS A 388 27.11 9.90 0.95
C LYS A 388 27.43 9.98 -0.54
N SER A 389 27.04 8.99 -1.33
CA SER A 389 27.25 8.97 -2.78
C SER A 389 25.91 8.96 -3.50
N HIS A 390 25.78 9.84 -4.49
CA HIS A 390 24.61 9.89 -5.35
C HIS A 390 24.88 9.08 -6.61
N THR A 391 23.95 8.21 -6.97
CA THR A 391 24.08 7.40 -8.18
C THR A 391 23.66 8.21 -9.43
N ILE A 392 22.69 9.11 -9.26
CA ILE A 392 22.11 9.90 -10.35
C ILE A 392 22.02 11.36 -9.92
N HIS A 393 22.26 12.28 -10.86
CA HIS A 393 22.02 13.70 -10.67
C HIS A 393 20.97 14.18 -11.67
N ALA A 394 20.08 15.07 -11.23
CA ALA A 394 19.08 15.68 -12.08
C ALA A 394 18.86 17.15 -11.73
N ALA A 395 18.58 17.96 -12.74
CA ALA A 395 18.15 19.33 -12.54
C ALA A 395 16.62 19.37 -12.28
N PRO A 396 16.11 20.37 -11.53
CA PRO A 396 14.69 20.63 -11.44
C PRO A 396 14.06 20.79 -12.83
N GLY A 397 12.94 20.09 -13.08
CA GLY A 397 12.27 20.09 -14.38
C GLY A 397 12.86 19.14 -15.42
N GLU A 398 13.99 18.51 -15.15
CA GLU A 398 14.63 17.56 -16.07
C GLU A 398 13.78 16.32 -16.27
N THR A 399 13.83 15.78 -17.49
CA THR A 399 13.27 14.47 -17.81
C THR A 399 14.41 13.50 -18.10
N GLN A 400 14.37 12.33 -17.49
CA GLN A 400 15.35 11.27 -17.71
C GLN A 400 14.67 9.98 -18.18
N ILE A 401 15.38 9.23 -19.03
CA ILE A 401 15.05 7.85 -19.37
C ILE A 401 16.01 6.95 -18.63
N TRP A 402 15.48 6.09 -17.79
CA TRP A 402 16.24 5.07 -17.08
C TRP A 402 16.15 3.74 -17.80
N ASN A 403 17.26 3.23 -18.30
CA ASN A 403 17.37 1.85 -18.76
C ASN A 403 17.82 1.01 -17.58
N VAL A 404 16.90 0.29 -16.96
CA VAL A 404 17.19 -0.53 -15.78
C VAL A 404 17.39 -1.96 -16.24
N THR A 405 18.63 -2.42 -16.23
CA THR A 405 19.03 -3.77 -16.63
C THR A 405 19.30 -4.64 -15.41
N ASN A 406 18.53 -5.69 -15.27
CA ASN A 406 18.72 -6.69 -14.23
C ASN A 406 19.61 -7.81 -14.76
N LYS A 407 20.85 -7.94 -14.24
CA LYS A 407 21.80 -9.00 -14.56
C LYS A 407 21.76 -10.17 -13.59
N THR A 408 20.87 -10.12 -12.60
CA THR A 408 20.72 -11.19 -11.63
C THR A 408 19.77 -12.28 -12.15
N GLN A 409 19.74 -13.42 -11.48
CA GLN A 409 18.88 -14.55 -11.84
C GLN A 409 17.47 -14.49 -11.26
N TRP A 410 17.07 -13.36 -10.66
CA TRP A 410 15.75 -13.14 -10.08
C TRP A 410 15.24 -11.73 -10.28
N SER A 411 13.92 -11.58 -10.17
CA SER A 411 13.25 -10.31 -10.37
C SER A 411 13.46 -9.35 -9.21
N HIS A 412 13.51 -8.04 -9.51
CA HIS A 412 13.62 -6.96 -8.53
C HIS A 412 12.55 -5.92 -8.78
N PRO A 413 11.62 -5.65 -7.84
CA PRO A 413 10.74 -4.49 -7.92
C PRO A 413 11.54 -3.23 -7.59
N LEU A 414 11.69 -2.33 -8.56
CA LEU A 414 12.32 -1.04 -8.37
C LEU A 414 11.29 -0.03 -7.89
N HIS A 415 11.55 0.62 -6.76
CA HIS A 415 10.79 1.75 -6.23
C HIS A 415 11.59 3.04 -6.27
N LEU A 416 10.94 4.15 -6.66
CA LEU A 416 11.48 5.50 -6.66
C LEU A 416 10.67 6.38 -5.71
N HIS A 417 11.33 6.93 -4.70
CA HIS A 417 10.72 7.85 -3.75
C HIS A 417 10.34 9.19 -4.38
N GLY A 418 9.22 9.73 -3.96
CA GLY A 418 8.81 11.10 -4.24
C GLY A 418 8.41 11.42 -5.68
N PHE A 419 8.61 10.53 -6.65
CA PHE A 419 8.32 10.77 -8.06
C PHE A 419 7.61 9.59 -8.70
N PHE A 420 6.78 9.90 -9.70
CA PHE A 420 6.23 8.89 -10.60
C PHE A 420 7.01 8.85 -11.90
N PHE A 421 7.02 7.68 -12.51
CA PHE A 421 7.50 7.43 -13.85
C PHE A 421 6.41 6.80 -14.73
N GLN A 422 6.64 6.76 -16.02
CA GLN A 422 5.88 5.97 -16.99
C GLN A 422 6.80 4.92 -17.61
N GLU A 423 6.23 3.80 -18.05
CA GLU A 423 6.98 2.77 -18.75
C GLU A 423 7.07 3.07 -20.25
N LEU A 424 8.23 2.78 -20.84
CA LEU A 424 8.49 2.84 -22.27
C LEU A 424 8.78 1.43 -22.81
N ASP A 425 8.35 1.17 -24.04
CA ASP A 425 8.71 -0.05 -24.75
C ASP A 425 10.19 -0.04 -25.23
N GLU A 426 10.64 -1.12 -25.86
CA GLU A 426 12.00 -1.25 -26.40
C GLU A 426 12.32 -0.19 -27.45
N LYS A 427 11.32 0.40 -28.09
CA LYS A 427 11.49 1.46 -29.11
C LYS A 427 11.42 2.86 -28.52
N GLY A 428 11.16 2.98 -27.20
CA GLY A 428 11.01 4.25 -26.51
C GLY A 428 9.62 4.87 -26.64
N ALA A 429 8.61 4.10 -27.11
CA ALA A 429 7.21 4.55 -27.10
C ALA A 429 6.55 4.25 -25.75
N PRO A 430 5.53 5.04 -25.34
CA PRO A 430 4.79 4.76 -24.12
C PRO A 430 4.15 3.37 -24.13
N VAL A 431 4.22 2.66 -23.01
CA VAL A 431 3.46 1.43 -22.81
C VAL A 431 2.02 1.79 -22.47
N HIS A 432 1.06 1.14 -23.13
CA HIS A 432 -0.36 1.36 -22.90
C HIS A 432 -1.04 0.21 -22.14
N PRO A 433 -2.00 0.50 -21.25
CA PRO A 433 -2.45 1.85 -20.85
C PRO A 433 -1.33 2.64 -20.17
N ILE A 434 -1.25 3.94 -20.47
CA ILE A 434 -0.33 4.80 -19.74
C ILE A 434 -0.77 4.84 -18.27
N ALA A 435 0.19 4.66 -17.37
CA ALA A 435 -0.03 4.73 -15.94
C ALA A 435 1.12 5.50 -15.26
N TRP A 436 0.80 6.18 -14.18
CA TRP A 436 1.80 6.69 -13.26
C TRP A 436 2.19 5.58 -12.28
N LYS A 437 3.47 5.29 -12.18
CA LYS A 437 4.02 4.26 -11.30
C LYS A 437 5.17 4.84 -10.48
N ASP A 438 5.34 4.30 -9.29
CA ASP A 438 6.53 4.52 -8.46
C ASP A 438 7.28 3.21 -8.18
N THR A 439 6.63 2.08 -8.46
CA THR A 439 7.20 0.74 -8.28
C THR A 439 6.97 -0.08 -9.55
N VAL A 440 8.00 -0.77 -10.03
CA VAL A 440 7.91 -1.63 -11.22
C VAL A 440 8.79 -2.84 -11.10
N ASN A 441 8.25 -4.01 -11.42
CA ASN A 441 9.05 -5.23 -11.46
C ASN A 441 10.04 -5.23 -12.62
N ILE A 442 11.32 -5.40 -12.32
CA ILE A 442 12.39 -5.63 -13.31
C ILE A 442 12.66 -7.15 -13.35
N PRO A 443 12.13 -7.88 -14.34
CA PRO A 443 12.32 -9.32 -14.41
C PRO A 443 13.80 -9.71 -14.49
N PHE A 444 14.12 -10.94 -14.09
CA PHE A 444 15.49 -11.45 -14.20
C PHE A 444 15.98 -11.44 -15.65
N GLU A 445 17.27 -11.16 -15.84
CA GLU A 445 17.94 -11.14 -17.15
C GLU A 445 17.23 -10.26 -18.19
N SER A 446 16.66 -9.12 -17.75
CA SER A 446 15.90 -8.25 -18.63
C SER A 446 16.20 -6.78 -18.39
N THR A 447 15.73 -5.93 -19.30
CA THR A 447 15.79 -4.48 -19.19
C THR A 447 14.38 -3.90 -19.23
N ARG A 448 14.11 -2.92 -18.33
CA ARG A 448 12.94 -2.06 -18.39
C ARG A 448 13.37 -0.63 -18.65
N ARG A 449 12.55 0.09 -19.41
CA ARG A 449 12.75 1.51 -19.69
C ARG A 449 11.69 2.33 -18.99
N LEU A 450 12.12 3.28 -18.20
CA LEU A 450 11.26 4.17 -17.42
C LEU A 450 11.56 5.60 -17.85
N ILE A 451 10.53 6.43 -17.97
CA ILE A 451 10.69 7.86 -18.16
C ILE A 451 10.16 8.58 -16.93
N VAL A 452 11.00 9.40 -16.32
CA VAL A 452 10.68 10.18 -15.13
C VAL A 452 10.92 11.66 -15.41
N ARG A 453 10.03 12.51 -14.90
CA ARG A 453 10.22 13.96 -14.91
C ARG A 453 10.26 14.44 -13.47
N TYR A 454 11.37 15.07 -13.12
CA TYR A 454 11.55 15.70 -11.82
C TYR A 454 10.83 17.05 -11.79
N ASP A 455 10.24 17.39 -10.67
CA ASP A 455 9.69 18.71 -10.41
C ASP A 455 10.72 19.58 -9.65
N ASP A 456 10.27 20.61 -8.95
CA ASP A 456 11.12 21.56 -8.23
C ASP A 456 11.44 21.14 -6.79
N ARG A 457 11.09 19.91 -6.39
CA ARG A 457 11.42 19.38 -5.07
C ARG A 457 12.87 18.91 -5.04
N GLU A 458 13.76 19.86 -4.71
CA GLU A 458 15.20 19.61 -4.58
C GLU A 458 15.50 18.68 -3.39
N GLY A 459 16.65 18.01 -3.46
CA GLY A 459 17.18 17.15 -2.41
C GLY A 459 17.58 15.77 -2.91
N SER A 460 17.93 14.90 -1.97
CA SER A 460 18.42 13.54 -2.23
C SER A 460 17.29 12.53 -2.04
N TRP A 461 16.79 12.00 -3.14
CA TRP A 461 15.69 11.04 -3.17
C TRP A 461 16.20 9.63 -3.36
N MET A 462 15.67 8.69 -2.59
CA MET A 462 16.09 7.29 -2.67
C MET A 462 15.35 6.55 -3.80
N PHE A 463 16.04 5.58 -4.40
CA PHE A 463 15.41 4.51 -5.15
C PHE A 463 16.04 3.17 -4.75
N HIS A 464 15.26 2.11 -4.72
CA HIS A 464 15.75 0.83 -4.24
C HIS A 464 14.91 -0.34 -4.75
N CYS A 465 15.45 -1.54 -4.65
CA CYS A 465 14.65 -2.76 -4.77
C CYS A 465 13.68 -2.87 -3.61
N HIS A 466 12.42 -3.18 -3.89
CA HIS A 466 11.41 -3.33 -2.83
C HIS A 466 11.31 -4.75 -2.25
N ILE A 467 12.16 -5.68 -2.67
CA ILE A 467 12.53 -6.80 -1.81
C ILE A 467 13.48 -6.21 -0.76
N LEU A 468 12.97 -6.00 0.45
CA LEU A 468 13.67 -5.20 1.47
C LEU A 468 14.97 -5.85 1.95
N ASP A 469 15.06 -7.18 1.91
CA ASP A 469 16.31 -7.90 2.15
C ASP A 469 17.39 -7.56 1.09
N HIS A 470 17.00 -7.32 -0.17
CA HIS A 470 17.91 -6.90 -1.23
C HIS A 470 18.31 -5.42 -1.08
N ALA A 471 17.36 -4.58 -0.69
CA ALA A 471 17.63 -3.17 -0.40
C ALA A 471 18.68 -3.05 0.72
N GLU A 472 18.50 -3.73 1.86
CA GLU A 472 19.46 -3.76 2.95
C GLU A 472 20.79 -4.42 2.55
N GLY A 473 20.76 -5.34 1.60
CA GLY A 473 21.95 -5.94 0.96
C GLY A 473 22.68 -5.00 -0.03
N GLY A 474 22.20 -3.76 -0.20
CA GLY A 474 22.87 -2.72 -1.00
C GLY A 474 22.20 -2.36 -2.32
N LEU A 475 21.06 -2.99 -2.70
CA LEU A 475 20.36 -2.66 -3.96
C LEU A 475 19.56 -1.35 -3.80
N MET A 476 20.27 -0.28 -3.54
CA MET A 476 19.76 1.09 -3.33
C MET A 476 20.63 2.11 -4.05
N GLY A 477 20.06 3.25 -4.38
CA GLY A 477 20.73 4.41 -4.94
C GLY A 477 20.02 5.70 -4.57
N MET A 478 20.63 6.81 -4.96
CA MET A 478 20.10 8.15 -4.71
C MET A 478 19.96 8.91 -6.03
N VAL A 479 18.92 9.72 -6.09
CA VAL A 479 18.81 10.80 -7.09
C VAL A 479 18.97 12.11 -6.36
N GLU A 480 19.98 12.87 -6.70
CA GLU A 480 20.13 14.24 -6.22
C GLU A 480 19.53 15.22 -7.22
N ILE A 481 18.51 15.95 -6.76
CA ILE A 481 17.86 16.99 -7.54
C ILE A 481 18.28 18.34 -7.00
N GLY A 482 18.90 19.14 -7.85
CA GLY A 482 19.38 20.46 -7.47
C GLY A 482 20.22 21.10 -8.59
N SER A 483 20.59 22.37 -8.41
CA SER A 483 21.59 23.01 -9.26
C SER A 483 22.92 22.30 -9.05
N ALA A 484 23.53 21.80 -10.14
CA ALA A 484 24.88 21.23 -10.10
C ALA A 484 25.82 22.16 -9.32
N HIS A 485 26.17 21.78 -8.10
CA HIS A 485 27.28 22.42 -7.43
C HIS A 485 28.52 22.12 -8.30
N SER A 486 29.14 23.17 -8.80
CA SER A 486 30.40 23.10 -9.53
C SER A 486 31.32 22.12 -8.81
N ASN A 487 31.67 21.02 -9.50
CA ASN A 487 32.65 20.05 -9.04
C ASN A 487 33.99 20.74 -8.78
N ASP A 488 34.20 21.24 -7.57
CA ASP A 488 35.48 21.57 -6.99
C ASP A 488 35.88 20.50 -5.99
N HIS A 489 36.03 19.27 -6.48
CA HIS A 489 36.88 18.27 -5.84
C HIS A 489 37.77 17.63 -6.87
N ALA A 490 38.80 18.43 -7.25
CA ALA A 490 40.02 17.86 -7.76
C ALA A 490 40.57 16.89 -6.74
N HIS A 491 40.55 15.61 -7.04
CA HIS A 491 41.31 14.62 -6.30
C HIS A 491 42.82 14.87 -6.50
N PRO A 492 43.63 14.90 -5.42
CA PRO A 492 45.06 14.78 -5.52
C PRO A 492 45.49 13.36 -5.88
#